data_9ae7b56ed5500e8dcfbab671e8dc7da6
#
_entry.id   9ae7b56ed5500e8dcfbab671e8dc7da6
#
_cell.length_a   1.000
_cell.length_b   1.000
_cell.length_c   1.000
_cell.angle_alpha   90.00
_cell.angle_beta   90.00
_cell.angle_gamma   90.00
#
_symmetry.space_group_name_H-M   'P 1'
#
loop_
_entity.id
_entity.type
_entity.pdbx_description
1 polymer ?
#
loop_
_entity_poly.entity_id
_entity_poly.type
_entity_poly.pdbx_seq_one_letter_code
_entity_poly.pdbx_strand_id
1 'polypeptide(L)'
;MPGEIVRENPARLEEIVGRVPVAGEAEVDRAVRDAEAEQRAWRRLPVDERAGVLREAADAVDALPGAAELLARESGKPLADCAGELRFAAAYLRWIAGQAPAALADRETDDAAGRLVLRHRPYGVVAAVTPWNAPIILALLKVGPALAAGNTVVVKPSPLAPLTIGRVLEAFPAGLVRVVHGGAATGRTLVGHPRVHRIAFTGGSEAGRAIGAAAAQAITPVLLELGGNDPVVLLDDADLTGEAMDRLVMASFATAGQVCMAAKRLYAPRSRLAEVRDAYLAAAERVLVLGDPLDEGTTVGPVISADAADRIRALISGSVERGGTAVELGAVRAELERGHFVRPALVMDVADDAPIVAEEQFGPAVPLLAYDDEDEVVARANAGDLGLGASVWSADEDRAFAFARRFDAGFTFVNTHNRTGMALRAPFGGVKRSGHGREYGVEGLLEYAQPCAIHAPAAFRAGGGGMGAGAYPS
;
A
#
# COMPACT_ATOMS: atom_id res chain seq x y z
N MET A 1 0.95 -34.56 -3.23
CA MET A 1 1.38 -33.90 -1.98
C MET A 1 1.12 -32.42 -2.16
N PRO A 2 0.67 -31.66 -1.17
CA PRO A 2 0.59 -30.24 -1.29
C PRO A 2 2.00 -29.70 -1.60
N GLY A 3 2.12 -28.79 -2.55
CA GLY A 3 3.41 -28.18 -2.91
C GLY A 3 3.94 -27.31 -1.77
N GLU A 4 5.21 -26.94 -1.84
CA GLU A 4 5.83 -25.99 -0.93
C GLU A 4 6.21 -24.70 -1.69
N ILE A 5 6.12 -23.58 -1.03
CA ILE A 5 6.79 -22.32 -1.43
C ILE A 5 8.16 -22.34 -0.77
N VAL A 6 9.20 -22.31 -1.58
CA VAL A 6 10.58 -22.16 -1.14
C VAL A 6 10.96 -20.71 -1.34
N ARG A 7 11.40 -20.04 -0.28
CA ARG A 7 11.87 -18.66 -0.39
C ARG A 7 13.39 -18.60 -0.29
N GLU A 8 14.03 -18.11 -1.32
CA GLU A 8 15.45 -17.81 -1.41
C GLU A 8 15.73 -16.35 -0.99
N ASN A 9 16.97 -16.06 -0.65
CA ASN A 9 17.41 -14.71 -0.37
C ASN A 9 17.72 -13.99 -1.70
N PRO A 10 17.02 -12.89 -2.05
CA PRO A 10 17.27 -12.17 -3.29
C PRO A 10 18.67 -11.59 -3.44
N ALA A 11 19.40 -11.42 -2.33
CA ALA A 11 20.80 -10.94 -2.32
C ALA A 11 21.82 -12.08 -2.44
N ARG A 12 21.42 -13.32 -2.09
CA ARG A 12 22.28 -14.51 -2.04
C ARG A 12 21.48 -15.72 -2.47
N LEU A 13 21.39 -15.98 -3.76
CA LEU A 13 20.47 -16.98 -4.35
C LEU A 13 20.71 -18.41 -3.87
N GLU A 14 21.92 -18.71 -3.37
CA GLU A 14 22.26 -19.99 -2.77
C GLU A 14 21.65 -20.20 -1.35
N GLU A 15 21.16 -19.10 -0.71
CA GLU A 15 20.57 -19.14 0.62
C GLU A 15 19.06 -19.39 0.56
N ILE A 16 18.60 -20.52 1.08
CA ILE A 16 17.19 -20.77 1.32
C ILE A 16 16.81 -20.17 2.69
N VAL A 17 15.97 -19.14 2.70
CA VAL A 17 15.51 -18.45 3.92
C VAL A 17 14.46 -19.29 4.67
N GLY A 18 13.58 -19.96 3.93
CA GLY A 18 12.58 -20.81 4.55
C GLY A 18 11.61 -21.43 3.55
N ARG A 19 10.67 -22.21 4.10
CA ARG A 19 9.66 -22.95 3.35
C ARG A 19 8.31 -22.85 4.04
N VAL A 20 7.23 -22.78 3.27
CA VAL A 20 5.85 -22.84 3.79
C VAL A 20 5.02 -23.78 2.91
N PRO A 21 4.09 -24.54 3.48
CA PRO A 21 3.21 -25.40 2.71
C PRO A 21 2.20 -24.58 1.90
N VAL A 22 1.87 -25.05 0.70
CA VAL A 22 0.79 -24.45 -0.11
C VAL A 22 -0.55 -24.97 0.39
N ALA A 23 -1.46 -24.06 0.74
CA ALA A 23 -2.82 -24.40 1.12
C ALA A 23 -3.66 -24.75 -0.12
N GLY A 24 -4.26 -25.93 -0.10
CA GLY A 24 -5.28 -26.35 -1.06
C GLY A 24 -6.68 -25.89 -0.65
N GLU A 25 -7.69 -26.35 -1.40
CA GLU A 25 -9.09 -25.96 -1.17
C GLU A 25 -9.58 -26.34 0.24
N ALA A 26 -9.22 -27.51 0.73
CA ALA A 26 -9.64 -27.98 2.06
C ALA A 26 -9.05 -27.14 3.20
N GLU A 27 -7.80 -26.69 3.07
CA GLU A 27 -7.14 -25.85 4.06
C GLU A 27 -7.75 -24.44 4.04
N VAL A 28 -8.05 -23.88 2.85
CA VAL A 28 -8.74 -22.58 2.71
C VAL A 28 -10.14 -22.65 3.32
N ASP A 29 -10.93 -23.68 2.99
CA ASP A 29 -12.28 -23.87 3.54
C ASP A 29 -12.24 -23.95 5.08
N ARG A 30 -11.32 -24.72 5.63
CA ARG A 30 -11.13 -24.83 7.09
C ARG A 30 -10.77 -23.47 7.70
N ALA A 31 -9.80 -22.75 7.13
CA ALA A 31 -9.39 -21.45 7.63
C ALA A 31 -10.55 -20.44 7.66
N VAL A 32 -11.39 -20.43 6.61
CA VAL A 32 -12.56 -19.54 6.54
C VAL A 32 -13.65 -19.94 7.53
N ARG A 33 -13.93 -21.24 7.70
CA ARG A 33 -14.92 -21.71 8.68
C ARG A 33 -14.50 -21.44 10.11
N ASP A 34 -13.22 -21.66 10.43
CA ASP A 34 -12.67 -21.36 11.75
C ASP A 34 -12.78 -19.87 12.04
N ALA A 35 -12.42 -19.02 11.07
CA ALA A 35 -12.55 -17.57 11.20
C ALA A 35 -14.02 -17.14 11.40
N GLU A 36 -14.98 -17.75 10.69
CA GLU A 36 -16.41 -17.48 10.87
C GLU A 36 -16.91 -17.89 12.28
N ALA A 37 -16.44 -19.00 12.79
CA ALA A 37 -16.82 -19.46 14.12
C ALA A 37 -16.37 -18.46 15.21
N GLU A 38 -15.11 -18.01 15.16
CA GLU A 38 -14.53 -17.03 16.09
C GLU A 38 -15.20 -15.64 15.96
N GLN A 39 -15.55 -15.25 14.74
CA GLN A 39 -16.18 -13.96 14.49
C GLN A 39 -17.48 -13.74 15.28
N ARG A 40 -18.22 -14.80 15.56
CA ARG A 40 -19.50 -14.72 16.30
C ARG A 40 -19.31 -14.25 17.74
N ALA A 41 -18.23 -14.66 18.39
CA ALA A 41 -17.86 -14.20 19.72
C ALA A 41 -17.21 -12.82 19.64
N TRP A 42 -16.25 -12.62 18.74
CA TRP A 42 -15.48 -11.40 18.57
C TRP A 42 -16.34 -10.16 18.34
N ARG A 43 -17.31 -10.24 17.44
CA ARG A 43 -18.23 -9.13 17.12
C ARG A 43 -19.08 -8.63 18.31
N ARG A 44 -19.23 -9.45 19.37
CA ARG A 44 -20.02 -9.10 20.55
C ARG A 44 -19.24 -8.31 21.58
N LEU A 45 -17.90 -8.35 21.49
CA LEU A 45 -17.06 -7.57 22.40
C LEU A 45 -17.25 -6.07 22.14
N PRO A 46 -17.23 -5.24 23.19
CA PRO A 46 -17.15 -3.80 23.05
C PRO A 46 -15.99 -3.37 22.17
N VAL A 47 -16.11 -2.23 21.46
CA VAL A 47 -15.05 -1.71 20.60
C VAL A 47 -13.77 -1.46 21.38
N ASP A 48 -13.87 -0.98 22.63
CA ASP A 48 -12.71 -0.72 23.50
C ASP A 48 -11.92 -1.98 23.84
N GLU A 49 -12.59 -3.12 24.05
CA GLU A 49 -11.92 -4.40 24.27
C GLU A 49 -11.19 -4.86 23.02
N ARG A 50 -11.82 -4.75 21.84
CA ARG A 50 -11.17 -5.05 20.57
C ARG A 50 -9.97 -4.14 20.31
N ALA A 51 -10.09 -2.86 20.64
CA ALA A 51 -9.00 -1.89 20.58
C ALA A 51 -7.84 -2.24 21.55
N GLY A 52 -8.16 -2.80 22.71
CA GLY A 52 -7.17 -3.34 23.66
C GLY A 52 -6.31 -4.42 23.03
N VAL A 53 -6.93 -5.40 22.39
CA VAL A 53 -6.21 -6.48 21.66
C VAL A 53 -5.30 -5.92 20.57
N LEU A 54 -5.71 -4.88 19.85
CA LEU A 54 -4.85 -4.27 18.83
C LEU A 54 -3.62 -3.58 19.43
N ARG A 55 -3.74 -2.98 20.63
CA ARG A 55 -2.59 -2.39 21.32
C ARG A 55 -1.60 -3.46 21.78
N GLU A 56 -2.10 -4.56 22.35
CA GLU A 56 -1.27 -5.70 22.75
C GLU A 56 -0.54 -6.32 21.52
N ALA A 57 -1.25 -6.50 20.40
CA ALA A 57 -0.66 -6.97 19.16
C ALA A 57 0.40 -5.99 18.62
N ALA A 58 0.18 -4.68 18.73
CA ALA A 58 1.15 -3.67 18.32
C ALA A 58 2.45 -3.76 19.14
N ASP A 59 2.34 -3.96 20.46
CA ASP A 59 3.50 -4.11 21.33
C ASP A 59 4.27 -5.41 21.01
N ALA A 60 3.56 -6.49 20.73
CA ALA A 60 4.17 -7.76 20.33
C ALA A 60 4.87 -7.66 18.95
N VAL A 61 4.30 -6.95 17.99
CA VAL A 61 4.91 -6.71 16.66
C VAL A 61 6.18 -5.87 16.79
N ASP A 62 6.13 -4.80 17.58
CA ASP A 62 7.25 -3.88 17.78
C ASP A 62 8.45 -4.58 18.46
N ALA A 63 8.15 -5.53 19.36
CA ALA A 63 9.14 -6.29 20.12
C ALA A 63 9.54 -7.63 19.47
N LEU A 64 9.05 -7.95 18.26
CA LEU A 64 9.23 -9.29 17.66
C LEU A 64 10.71 -9.54 17.28
N PRO A 65 11.44 -10.44 17.98
CA PRO A 65 12.86 -10.60 17.77
C PRO A 65 13.17 -11.24 16.41
N GLY A 66 14.20 -10.72 15.72
CA GLY A 66 14.68 -11.24 14.45
C GLY A 66 13.72 -11.04 13.26
N ALA A 67 12.60 -10.32 13.44
CA ALA A 67 11.64 -10.11 12.36
C ALA A 67 12.18 -9.22 11.25
N ALA A 68 12.91 -8.16 11.59
CA ALA A 68 13.54 -7.29 10.61
C ALA A 68 14.60 -8.02 9.76
N GLU A 69 15.43 -8.85 10.39
CA GLU A 69 16.43 -9.66 9.69
C GLU A 69 15.79 -10.70 8.77
N LEU A 70 14.74 -11.39 9.26
CA LEU A 70 14.00 -12.34 8.43
C LEU A 70 13.37 -11.64 7.22
N LEU A 71 12.76 -10.47 7.42
CA LEU A 71 12.18 -9.67 6.34
C LEU A 71 13.24 -9.21 5.34
N ALA A 72 14.42 -8.78 5.81
CA ALA A 72 15.52 -8.40 4.93
C ALA A 72 15.99 -9.57 4.06
N ARG A 73 16.16 -10.75 4.66
CA ARG A 73 16.57 -11.97 3.94
C ARG A 73 15.52 -12.44 2.92
N GLU A 74 14.23 -12.42 3.27
CA GLU A 74 13.20 -12.92 2.35
C GLU A 74 12.81 -11.92 1.26
N SER A 75 12.97 -10.61 1.47
CA SER A 75 12.51 -9.56 0.54
C SER A 75 13.63 -8.82 -0.18
N GLY A 76 14.86 -8.86 0.33
CA GLY A 76 15.97 -8.07 -0.19
C GLY A 76 15.96 -6.61 0.23
N LYS A 77 15.08 -6.19 1.12
CA LYS A 77 15.01 -4.80 1.63
C LYS A 77 16.12 -4.55 2.63
N PRO A 78 16.73 -3.34 2.64
CA PRO A 78 17.68 -2.97 3.68
C PRO A 78 17.13 -3.18 5.09
N LEU A 79 17.95 -3.66 6.01
CA LEU A 79 17.58 -3.98 7.39
C LEU A 79 16.93 -2.79 8.11
N ALA A 80 17.45 -1.58 7.88
CA ALA A 80 16.87 -0.34 8.44
C ALA A 80 15.44 -0.10 7.97
N ASP A 81 15.14 -0.38 6.69
CA ASP A 81 13.80 -0.29 6.11
C ASP A 81 12.86 -1.33 6.71
N CYS A 82 13.34 -2.56 6.90
CA CYS A 82 12.57 -3.63 7.52
C CYS A 82 12.20 -3.32 8.98
N ALA A 83 13.17 -2.83 9.76
CA ALA A 83 12.93 -2.38 11.13
C ALA A 83 11.96 -1.17 11.15
N GLY A 84 12.10 -0.24 10.19
CA GLY A 84 11.20 0.90 10.02
C GLY A 84 9.77 0.46 9.71
N GLU A 85 9.58 -0.54 8.85
CA GLU A 85 8.27 -1.09 8.51
C GLU A 85 7.55 -1.70 9.73
N LEU A 86 8.26 -2.50 10.54
CA LEU A 86 7.70 -3.09 11.75
C LEU A 86 7.23 -2.02 12.75
N ARG A 87 8.09 -1.01 13.03
CA ARG A 87 7.74 0.11 13.91
C ARG A 87 6.54 0.90 13.38
N PHE A 88 6.51 1.20 12.07
CA PHE A 88 5.40 1.93 11.46
C PHE A 88 4.09 1.12 11.52
N ALA A 89 4.16 -0.18 11.29
CA ALA A 89 3.02 -1.09 11.38
C ALA A 89 2.46 -1.16 12.80
N ALA A 90 3.31 -1.24 13.82
CA ALA A 90 2.90 -1.18 15.23
C ALA A 90 2.27 0.18 15.57
N ALA A 91 2.86 1.29 15.10
CA ALA A 91 2.29 2.62 15.29
C ALA A 91 0.91 2.76 14.64
N TYR A 92 0.72 2.18 13.46
CA TYR A 92 -0.58 2.14 12.78
C TYR A 92 -1.64 1.38 13.60
N LEU A 93 -1.29 0.20 14.14
CA LEU A 93 -2.23 -0.56 14.99
C LEU A 93 -2.64 0.24 16.24
N ARG A 94 -1.69 0.92 16.89
CA ARG A 94 -1.98 1.78 18.04
C ARG A 94 -2.89 2.95 17.63
N TRP A 95 -2.65 3.52 16.45
CA TRP A 95 -3.48 4.62 15.93
C TRP A 95 -4.92 4.15 15.65
N ILE A 96 -5.12 3.03 14.93
CA ILE A 96 -6.45 2.44 14.69
C ILE A 96 -7.17 2.13 15.99
N ALA A 97 -6.48 1.53 16.96
CA ALA A 97 -7.04 1.24 18.28
C ALA A 97 -7.52 2.51 19.00
N GLY A 98 -6.84 3.65 18.79
CA GLY A 98 -7.25 4.94 19.33
C GLY A 98 -8.45 5.56 18.63
N GLN A 99 -8.61 5.32 17.32
CA GLN A 99 -9.71 5.90 16.52
C GLN A 99 -11.02 5.08 16.60
N ALA A 100 -10.90 3.76 16.76
CA ALA A 100 -12.01 2.84 16.61
C ALA A 100 -13.21 3.13 17.52
N PRO A 101 -13.06 3.46 18.82
CA PRO A 101 -14.21 3.72 19.70
C PRO A 101 -15.08 4.88 19.20
N ALA A 102 -14.48 5.98 18.78
CA ALA A 102 -15.22 7.14 18.28
C ALA A 102 -15.79 6.91 16.87
N ALA A 103 -15.01 6.29 15.97
CA ALA A 103 -15.40 6.08 14.58
C ALA A 103 -16.55 5.07 14.42
N LEU A 104 -16.60 4.06 15.30
CA LEU A 104 -17.59 2.97 15.24
C LEU A 104 -18.75 3.14 16.22
N ALA A 105 -18.78 4.23 16.98
CA ALA A 105 -19.88 4.53 17.91
C ALA A 105 -21.21 4.69 17.17
N ASP A 106 -22.28 4.20 17.76
CA ASP A 106 -23.62 4.48 17.30
C ASP A 106 -23.91 5.99 17.44
N ARG A 107 -24.48 6.59 16.40
CA ARG A 107 -24.94 7.99 16.40
C ARG A 107 -26.44 8.02 16.46
N GLU A 108 -26.99 8.59 17.52
CA GLU A 108 -28.44 8.71 17.73
C GLU A 108 -28.87 10.17 17.64
N THR A 109 -29.93 10.41 16.88
CA THR A 109 -30.68 11.68 16.84
C THR A 109 -32.14 11.42 17.16
N ASP A 110 -32.77 12.33 17.90
CA ASP A 110 -34.20 12.30 18.19
C ASP A 110 -34.73 13.73 18.03
N ASP A 111 -35.43 13.97 16.93
CA ASP A 111 -35.91 15.30 16.52
C ASP A 111 -37.33 15.24 15.98
N ALA A 112 -37.78 16.34 15.36
CA ALA A 112 -39.12 16.46 14.80
C ALA A 112 -39.42 15.44 13.70
N ALA A 113 -38.40 14.89 13.00
CA ALA A 113 -38.57 13.87 11.98
C ALA A 113 -38.69 12.46 12.59
N GLY A 114 -38.19 12.26 13.81
CA GLY A 114 -38.23 10.97 14.49
C GLY A 114 -36.94 10.59 15.18
N ARG A 115 -36.86 9.35 15.64
CA ARG A 115 -35.65 8.78 16.25
C ARG A 115 -34.88 7.98 15.22
N LEU A 116 -33.62 8.35 14.96
CA LEU A 116 -32.70 7.69 14.05
C LEU A 116 -31.46 7.21 14.79
N VAL A 117 -31.08 5.95 14.60
CA VAL A 117 -29.80 5.41 15.04
C VAL A 117 -29.01 5.00 13.80
N LEU A 118 -27.83 5.59 13.61
CA LEU A 118 -26.84 5.17 12.62
C LEU A 118 -25.75 4.36 13.32
N ARG A 119 -25.55 3.15 12.88
CA ARG A 119 -24.60 2.22 13.48
C ARG A 119 -23.73 1.53 12.43
N HIS A 120 -22.58 1.01 12.87
CA HIS A 120 -21.66 0.24 12.05
C HIS A 120 -21.71 -1.25 12.40
N ARG A 121 -21.81 -2.12 11.39
CA ARG A 121 -21.79 -3.57 11.57
C ARG A 121 -20.61 -4.19 10.84
N PRO A 122 -19.91 -5.19 11.46
CA PRO A 122 -18.89 -5.96 10.74
C PRO A 122 -19.47 -6.70 9.54
N TYR A 123 -18.67 -6.92 8.52
CA TYR A 123 -19.01 -7.79 7.38
C TYR A 123 -19.07 -9.27 7.81
N GLY A 124 -18.08 -9.72 8.59
CA GLY A 124 -17.92 -11.10 8.99
C GLY A 124 -16.49 -11.58 8.78
N VAL A 125 -16.26 -12.49 7.82
CA VAL A 125 -14.92 -12.92 7.45
C VAL A 125 -14.40 -12.04 6.30
N VAL A 126 -13.20 -11.49 6.48
CA VAL A 126 -12.48 -10.69 5.48
C VAL A 126 -11.38 -11.52 4.84
N ALA A 127 -11.33 -11.58 3.52
CA ALA A 127 -10.17 -12.10 2.79
C ALA A 127 -9.19 -10.97 2.51
N ALA A 128 -7.99 -11.05 3.08
CA ALA A 128 -6.90 -10.10 2.86
C ALA A 128 -5.83 -10.74 1.98
N VAL A 129 -5.66 -10.24 0.75
CA VAL A 129 -4.61 -10.71 -0.17
C VAL A 129 -3.56 -9.62 -0.32
N THR A 130 -2.33 -9.93 0.11
CA THR A 130 -1.29 -8.92 0.33
C THR A 130 -0.05 -9.15 -0.53
N PRO A 131 0.65 -8.08 -0.95
CA PRO A 131 1.85 -8.17 -1.76
C PRO A 131 3.10 -8.45 -0.93
N TRP A 132 4.26 -8.39 -1.59
CA TRP A 132 5.56 -8.74 -1.03
C TRP A 132 6.45 -7.53 -0.69
N ASN A 133 6.19 -6.36 -1.26
CA ASN A 133 7.10 -5.22 -1.19
C ASN A 133 7.11 -4.49 0.18
N ALA A 134 5.97 -4.47 0.85
CA ALA A 134 5.83 -4.01 2.24
C ALA A 134 4.83 -4.93 2.98
N PRO A 135 5.19 -6.22 3.15
CA PRO A 135 4.23 -7.26 3.51
C PRO A 135 3.61 -7.06 4.89
N ILE A 136 4.35 -6.46 5.82
CA ILE A 136 3.89 -6.29 7.20
C ILE A 136 2.85 -5.17 7.27
N ILE A 137 3.22 -3.97 6.83
CA ILE A 137 2.29 -2.84 6.91
C ILE A 137 1.06 -3.07 6.03
N LEU A 138 1.22 -3.59 4.80
CA LEU A 138 0.10 -3.81 3.88
C LEU A 138 -0.85 -4.94 4.35
N ALA A 139 -0.38 -5.87 5.17
CA ALA A 139 -1.27 -6.81 5.85
C ALA A 139 -1.98 -6.16 7.04
N LEU A 140 -1.24 -5.39 7.87
CA LEU A 140 -1.82 -4.79 9.07
C LEU A 140 -2.76 -3.62 8.75
N LEU A 141 -2.62 -2.96 7.60
CA LEU A 141 -3.62 -2.03 7.04
C LEU A 141 -4.98 -2.69 6.77
N LYS A 142 -5.02 -3.99 6.65
CA LYS A 142 -6.25 -4.77 6.47
C LYS A 142 -6.69 -5.44 7.77
N VAL A 143 -5.77 -6.07 8.48
CA VAL A 143 -6.05 -6.82 9.71
C VAL A 143 -6.51 -5.90 10.84
N GLY A 144 -5.80 -4.79 11.08
CA GLY A 144 -6.10 -3.85 12.17
C GLY A 144 -7.54 -3.32 12.12
N PRO A 145 -7.93 -2.60 11.04
CA PRO A 145 -9.27 -2.05 10.93
C PRO A 145 -10.36 -3.13 10.84
N ALA A 146 -10.08 -4.28 10.20
CA ALA A 146 -11.03 -5.38 10.15
C ALA A 146 -11.36 -5.92 11.55
N LEU A 147 -10.35 -6.18 12.38
CA LEU A 147 -10.52 -6.63 13.75
C LEU A 147 -11.20 -5.54 14.62
N ALA A 148 -10.79 -4.29 14.50
CA ALA A 148 -11.42 -3.17 15.21
C ALA A 148 -12.91 -3.09 14.93
N ALA A 149 -13.32 -3.27 13.66
CA ALA A 149 -14.72 -3.27 13.26
C ALA A 149 -15.51 -4.54 13.67
N GLY A 150 -14.83 -5.56 14.23
CA GLY A 150 -15.45 -6.80 14.69
C GLY A 150 -15.51 -7.93 13.65
N ASN A 151 -14.69 -7.85 12.59
CA ASN A 151 -14.48 -8.94 11.64
C ASN A 151 -13.37 -9.88 12.10
N THR A 152 -13.27 -11.03 11.46
CA THR A 152 -12.08 -11.90 11.44
C THR A 152 -11.44 -11.87 10.06
N VAL A 153 -10.17 -12.29 9.96
CA VAL A 153 -9.41 -12.13 8.72
C VAL A 153 -8.73 -13.43 8.32
N VAL A 154 -8.84 -13.80 7.05
CA VAL A 154 -7.98 -14.82 6.42
C VAL A 154 -7.01 -14.10 5.50
N VAL A 155 -5.72 -14.13 5.86
CA VAL A 155 -4.65 -13.48 5.10
C VAL A 155 -4.01 -14.46 4.15
N LYS A 156 -3.92 -14.10 2.87
CA LYS A 156 -3.10 -14.77 1.87
C LYS A 156 -1.93 -13.87 1.49
N PRO A 157 -0.75 -14.06 2.09
CA PRO A 157 0.43 -13.31 1.72
C PRO A 157 0.95 -13.70 0.32
N SER A 158 1.76 -12.82 -0.26
CA SER A 158 2.49 -13.16 -1.48
C SER A 158 3.42 -14.36 -1.27
N PRO A 159 3.56 -15.26 -2.25
CA PRO A 159 4.55 -16.33 -2.19
C PRO A 159 6.00 -15.81 -2.18
N LEU A 160 6.23 -14.54 -2.52
CA LEU A 160 7.55 -13.90 -2.51
C LEU A 160 7.96 -13.32 -1.14
N ALA A 161 7.03 -13.21 -0.17
CA ALA A 161 7.32 -12.78 1.21
C ALA A 161 6.34 -13.43 2.20
N PRO A 162 6.35 -14.76 2.35
CA PRO A 162 5.38 -15.47 3.18
C PRO A 162 5.82 -15.66 4.63
N LEU A 163 7.13 -15.54 4.93
CA LEU A 163 7.70 -16.02 6.19
C LEU A 163 7.48 -15.04 7.34
N THR A 164 7.94 -13.81 7.19
CA THR A 164 7.88 -12.80 8.25
C THR A 164 6.46 -12.44 8.61
N ILE A 165 5.59 -12.31 7.61
CA ILE A 165 4.18 -11.99 7.86
C ILE A 165 3.48 -13.11 8.65
N GLY A 166 3.81 -14.38 8.40
CA GLY A 166 3.31 -15.50 9.19
C GLY A 166 3.61 -15.32 10.68
N ARG A 167 4.86 -14.99 11.02
CA ARG A 167 5.29 -14.73 12.41
C ARG A 167 4.65 -13.48 13.02
N VAL A 168 4.52 -12.40 12.25
CA VAL A 168 3.88 -11.17 12.74
C VAL A 168 2.42 -11.39 13.09
N LEU A 169 1.70 -12.20 12.32
CA LEU A 169 0.29 -12.47 12.55
C LEU A 169 0.03 -13.38 13.78
N GLU A 170 1.05 -14.06 14.31
CA GLU A 170 0.98 -14.77 15.60
C GLU A 170 0.82 -13.83 16.81
N ALA A 171 1.08 -12.52 16.63
CA ALA A 171 0.82 -11.51 17.64
C ALA A 171 -0.68 -11.30 17.97
N PHE A 172 -1.57 -11.78 17.10
CA PHE A 172 -3.01 -11.69 17.32
C PHE A 172 -3.55 -12.95 17.97
N PRO A 173 -4.66 -12.86 18.76
CA PRO A 173 -5.28 -14.04 19.37
C PRO A 173 -5.62 -15.11 18.34
N ALA A 174 -5.36 -16.34 18.74
CA ALA A 174 -5.63 -17.51 17.87
C ALA A 174 -7.09 -17.52 17.40
N GLY A 175 -7.30 -17.70 16.10
CA GLY A 175 -8.63 -17.75 15.50
C GLY A 175 -9.09 -16.45 14.85
N LEU A 176 -8.66 -15.28 15.35
CA LEU A 176 -9.07 -14.00 14.76
C LEU A 176 -8.40 -13.72 13.41
N VAL A 177 -7.16 -14.17 13.25
CA VAL A 177 -6.39 -14.07 12.01
C VAL A 177 -5.89 -15.45 11.62
N ARG A 178 -6.18 -15.86 10.39
CA ARG A 178 -5.71 -17.09 9.79
C ARG A 178 -4.83 -16.79 8.59
N VAL A 179 -3.84 -17.62 8.35
CA VAL A 179 -2.93 -17.48 7.20
C VAL A 179 -3.08 -18.68 6.29
N VAL A 180 -3.20 -18.44 4.99
CA VAL A 180 -3.19 -19.46 3.94
C VAL A 180 -2.12 -19.09 2.91
N HIS A 181 -1.06 -19.88 2.84
CA HIS A 181 0.01 -19.65 1.88
C HIS A 181 -0.34 -20.27 0.52
N GLY A 182 0.05 -19.60 -0.55
CA GLY A 182 -0.16 -20.10 -1.90
C GLY A 182 -0.12 -19.02 -2.97
N GLY A 183 -0.17 -19.48 -4.21
CA GLY A 183 -0.19 -18.64 -5.41
C GLY A 183 -1.60 -18.19 -5.81
N ALA A 184 -1.78 -17.97 -7.12
CA ALA A 184 -3.04 -17.51 -7.69
C ALA A 184 -4.21 -18.49 -7.47
N ALA A 185 -3.96 -19.80 -7.47
CA ALA A 185 -5.01 -20.82 -7.24
C ALA A 185 -5.60 -20.68 -5.83
N THR A 186 -4.76 -20.66 -4.80
CA THR A 186 -5.19 -20.45 -3.40
C THR A 186 -5.91 -19.08 -3.25
N GLY A 187 -5.43 -18.03 -3.93
CA GLY A 187 -6.10 -16.73 -3.96
C GLY A 187 -7.51 -16.81 -4.53
N ARG A 188 -7.70 -17.46 -5.68
CA ARG A 188 -9.03 -17.64 -6.29
C ARG A 188 -9.98 -18.43 -5.37
N THR A 189 -9.50 -19.51 -4.76
CA THR A 189 -10.31 -20.29 -3.80
C THR A 189 -10.75 -19.40 -2.61
N LEU A 190 -9.84 -18.59 -2.07
CA LEU A 190 -10.16 -17.71 -0.93
C LEU A 190 -11.16 -16.61 -1.31
N VAL A 191 -10.92 -15.87 -2.38
CA VAL A 191 -11.81 -14.74 -2.76
C VAL A 191 -13.17 -15.19 -3.29
N GLY A 192 -13.24 -16.40 -3.87
CA GLY A 192 -14.49 -17.00 -4.32
C GLY A 192 -15.24 -17.78 -3.23
N HIS A 193 -14.74 -17.84 -2.01
CA HIS A 193 -15.35 -18.64 -0.95
C HIS A 193 -16.68 -18.01 -0.46
N PRO A 194 -17.80 -18.78 -0.38
CA PRO A 194 -19.14 -18.22 -0.12
C PRO A 194 -19.31 -17.62 1.29
N ARG A 195 -18.39 -17.87 2.22
CA ARG A 195 -18.38 -17.30 3.58
C ARG A 195 -17.40 -16.12 3.74
N VAL A 196 -16.79 -15.65 2.64
CA VAL A 196 -16.03 -14.41 2.62
C VAL A 196 -16.99 -13.29 2.25
N HIS A 197 -17.07 -12.28 3.12
CA HIS A 197 -18.06 -11.20 3.00
C HIS A 197 -17.43 -9.85 2.69
N ARG A 198 -16.12 -9.74 2.71
CA ARG A 198 -15.34 -8.57 2.30
C ARG A 198 -14.00 -9.05 1.75
N ILE A 199 -13.55 -8.44 0.67
CA ILE A 199 -12.21 -8.69 0.11
C ILE A 199 -11.41 -7.39 0.19
N ALA A 200 -10.16 -7.49 0.62
CA ALA A 200 -9.18 -6.41 0.58
C ALA A 200 -7.92 -6.91 -0.12
N PHE A 201 -7.57 -6.28 -1.21
CA PHE A 201 -6.44 -6.65 -2.07
C PHE A 201 -5.49 -5.48 -2.27
N THR A 202 -4.19 -5.75 -2.14
CA THR A 202 -3.13 -4.86 -2.63
C THR A 202 -2.20 -5.65 -3.54
N GLY A 203 -1.94 -5.14 -4.75
CA GLY A 203 -1.07 -5.81 -5.71
C GLY A 203 -1.18 -5.29 -7.13
N GLY A 204 -0.75 -6.09 -8.11
CA GLY A 204 -0.76 -5.71 -9.52
C GLY A 204 -2.17 -5.60 -10.12
N SER A 205 -2.32 -4.73 -11.10
CA SER A 205 -3.61 -4.39 -11.73
C SER A 205 -4.30 -5.58 -12.41
N GLU A 206 -3.55 -6.55 -12.94
CA GLU A 206 -4.11 -7.76 -13.55
C GLU A 206 -4.82 -8.63 -12.51
N ALA A 207 -4.13 -8.92 -11.40
CA ALA A 207 -4.73 -9.66 -10.30
C ALA A 207 -5.91 -8.91 -9.66
N GLY A 208 -5.80 -7.58 -9.54
CA GLY A 208 -6.89 -6.72 -9.05
C GLY A 208 -8.15 -6.82 -9.92
N ARG A 209 -8.01 -6.78 -11.24
CA ARG A 209 -9.15 -6.99 -12.17
C ARG A 209 -9.80 -8.37 -12.02
N ALA A 210 -8.97 -9.42 -11.90
CA ALA A 210 -9.49 -10.77 -11.72
C ALA A 210 -10.26 -10.93 -10.39
N ILE A 211 -9.73 -10.35 -9.30
CA ILE A 211 -10.38 -10.35 -7.98
C ILE A 211 -11.66 -9.51 -8.01
N GLY A 212 -11.63 -8.31 -8.62
CA GLY A 212 -12.81 -7.46 -8.76
C GLY A 212 -13.93 -8.14 -9.54
N ALA A 213 -13.61 -8.85 -10.62
CA ALA A 213 -14.58 -9.63 -11.40
C ALA A 213 -15.19 -10.77 -10.56
N ALA A 214 -14.37 -11.52 -9.81
CA ALA A 214 -14.86 -12.57 -8.92
C ALA A 214 -15.76 -12.02 -7.79
N ALA A 215 -15.37 -10.89 -7.20
CA ALA A 215 -16.12 -10.20 -6.17
C ALA A 215 -17.48 -9.73 -6.69
N ALA A 216 -17.53 -9.17 -7.91
CA ALA A 216 -18.77 -8.71 -8.54
C ALA A 216 -19.77 -9.87 -8.78
N GLN A 217 -19.28 -11.06 -9.18
CA GLN A 217 -20.14 -12.23 -9.37
C GLN A 217 -20.81 -12.70 -8.06
N ALA A 218 -20.12 -12.53 -6.93
CA ALA A 218 -20.62 -12.91 -5.59
C ALA A 218 -21.30 -11.73 -4.87
N ILE A 219 -21.35 -10.52 -5.47
CA ILE A 219 -21.79 -9.26 -4.83
C ILE A 219 -21.01 -9.02 -3.50
N THR A 220 -19.76 -9.45 -3.44
CA THR A 220 -18.89 -9.24 -2.28
C THR A 220 -18.21 -7.88 -2.41
N PRO A 221 -18.34 -6.97 -1.44
CA PRO A 221 -17.64 -5.69 -1.46
C PRO A 221 -16.12 -5.90 -1.47
N VAL A 222 -15.41 -5.11 -2.28
CA VAL A 222 -13.97 -5.25 -2.44
C VAL A 222 -13.28 -3.88 -2.28
N LEU A 223 -12.12 -3.88 -1.63
CA LEU A 223 -11.15 -2.80 -1.62
C LEU A 223 -9.98 -3.23 -2.50
N LEU A 224 -9.59 -2.38 -3.45
CA LEU A 224 -8.47 -2.62 -4.36
C LEU A 224 -7.47 -1.49 -4.26
N GLU A 225 -6.25 -1.81 -3.86
CA GLU A 225 -5.08 -0.94 -3.90
C GLU A 225 -4.11 -1.52 -4.94
N LEU A 226 -3.89 -0.79 -6.03
CA LEU A 226 -3.18 -1.29 -7.21
C LEU A 226 -1.93 -0.46 -7.50
N GLY A 227 -1.38 -0.59 -8.71
CA GLY A 227 -0.18 0.13 -9.12
C GLY A 227 -0.37 1.64 -9.22
N GLY A 228 0.73 2.35 -9.20
CA GLY A 228 0.84 3.79 -9.42
C GLY A 228 2.00 4.11 -10.37
N ASN A 229 1.92 5.23 -11.07
CA ASN A 229 3.00 5.77 -11.87
C ASN A 229 3.18 7.25 -11.54
N ASP A 230 3.57 7.49 -10.28
CA ASP A 230 3.41 8.76 -9.60
C ASP A 230 4.29 9.86 -10.20
N PRO A 231 3.72 10.98 -10.67
CA PRO A 231 4.46 12.13 -11.12
C PRO A 231 5.01 12.94 -9.94
N VAL A 232 6.20 13.45 -10.11
CA VAL A 232 6.84 14.46 -9.27
C VAL A 232 7.06 15.71 -10.12
N VAL A 233 6.47 16.83 -9.74
CA VAL A 233 6.65 18.10 -10.44
C VAL A 233 7.46 19.04 -9.56
N LEU A 234 8.68 19.39 -10.00
CA LEU A 234 9.46 20.45 -9.40
C LEU A 234 9.08 21.77 -10.10
N LEU A 235 8.63 22.76 -9.33
CA LEU A 235 8.36 24.09 -9.85
C LEU A 235 9.67 24.88 -10.02
N ASP A 236 9.59 26.05 -10.67
CA ASP A 236 10.76 26.87 -10.97
C ASP A 236 11.46 27.46 -9.71
N ASP A 237 10.75 27.48 -8.58
CA ASP A 237 11.25 27.89 -7.27
C ASP A 237 11.57 26.70 -6.34
N ALA A 238 11.52 25.46 -6.83
CA ALA A 238 11.78 24.27 -6.02
C ALA A 238 13.15 24.34 -5.35
N ASP A 239 13.18 23.96 -4.06
CA ASP A 239 14.41 23.81 -3.30
C ASP A 239 15.22 22.61 -3.81
N LEU A 240 16.43 22.87 -4.30
CA LEU A 240 17.39 21.85 -4.76
C LEU A 240 18.53 21.62 -3.77
N THR A 241 18.39 22.07 -2.52
CA THR A 241 19.39 21.82 -1.47
C THR A 241 19.51 20.33 -1.14
N GLY A 242 20.63 19.95 -0.47
CA GLY A 242 20.99 18.56 -0.20
C GLY A 242 19.84 17.76 0.41
N GLU A 243 19.21 18.25 1.47
CA GLU A 243 18.13 17.53 2.16
C GLU A 243 16.87 17.31 1.31
N ALA A 244 16.50 18.29 0.48
CA ALA A 244 15.34 18.17 -0.40
C ALA A 244 15.61 17.11 -1.48
N MET A 245 16.79 17.17 -2.11
CA MET A 245 17.17 16.21 -3.14
C MET A 245 17.42 14.81 -2.57
N ASP A 246 18.00 14.69 -1.38
CA ASP A 246 18.18 13.40 -0.70
C ASP A 246 16.82 12.72 -0.45
N ARG A 247 15.79 13.48 0.00
CA ARG A 247 14.42 12.97 0.15
C ARG A 247 13.83 12.54 -1.18
N LEU A 248 14.04 13.30 -2.26
CA LEU A 248 13.52 12.97 -3.58
C LEU A 248 14.17 11.71 -4.16
N VAL A 249 15.48 11.58 -4.07
CA VAL A 249 16.22 10.38 -4.48
C VAL A 249 15.73 9.15 -3.70
N MET A 250 15.63 9.27 -2.37
CA MET A 250 15.11 8.16 -1.55
C MET A 250 13.63 7.85 -1.82
N ALA A 251 12.84 8.84 -2.21
CA ALA A 251 11.46 8.61 -2.64
C ALA A 251 11.36 7.77 -3.92
N SER A 252 12.35 7.87 -4.80
CA SER A 252 12.44 7.05 -6.02
C SER A 252 12.99 5.65 -5.76
N PHE A 253 14.03 5.52 -4.90
CA PHE A 253 14.84 4.30 -4.83
C PHE A 253 14.71 3.50 -3.53
N ALA A 254 13.98 3.99 -2.53
CA ALA A 254 13.71 3.18 -1.33
C ALA A 254 13.08 1.84 -1.72
N THR A 255 13.51 0.75 -1.06
CA THR A 255 13.09 -0.62 -1.39
C THR A 255 13.40 -0.99 -2.86
N ALA A 256 14.52 -0.48 -3.41
CA ALA A 256 14.90 -0.61 -4.82
C ALA A 256 13.79 -0.10 -5.79
N GLY A 257 13.07 0.96 -5.44
CA GLY A 257 11.97 1.51 -6.24
C GLY A 257 10.71 0.64 -6.32
N GLN A 258 10.66 -0.47 -5.57
CA GLN A 258 9.57 -1.44 -5.62
C GLN A 258 8.39 -1.02 -4.71
N VAL A 259 7.95 0.22 -4.84
CA VAL A 259 6.86 0.83 -4.07
C VAL A 259 5.79 1.37 -5.01
N CYS A 260 4.52 1.05 -4.73
CA CYS A 260 3.40 1.51 -5.57
C CYS A 260 3.34 3.04 -5.68
N MET A 261 3.63 3.74 -4.60
CA MET A 261 3.69 5.21 -4.49
C MET A 261 5.14 5.74 -4.52
N ALA A 262 6.09 5.11 -5.22
CA ALA A 262 7.42 5.69 -5.43
C ALA A 262 7.35 6.90 -6.38
N ALA A 263 8.31 7.81 -6.28
CA ALA A 263 8.52 8.87 -7.26
C ALA A 263 9.00 8.24 -8.59
N LYS A 264 8.12 8.16 -9.59
CA LYS A 264 8.33 7.36 -10.81
C LYS A 264 8.54 8.15 -12.08
N ARG A 265 8.08 9.42 -12.13
CA ARG A 265 8.25 10.30 -13.28
C ARG A 265 8.60 11.70 -12.77
N LEU A 266 9.87 12.10 -12.95
CA LEU A 266 10.35 13.41 -12.49
C LEU A 266 10.16 14.43 -13.61
N TYR A 267 9.49 15.54 -13.34
CA TYR A 267 9.30 16.67 -14.25
C TYR A 267 10.00 17.90 -13.69
N ALA A 268 10.84 18.53 -14.50
CA ALA A 268 11.55 19.74 -14.16
C ALA A 268 11.36 20.82 -15.23
N PRO A 269 11.31 22.13 -14.86
CA PRO A 269 11.29 23.21 -15.85
C PRO A 269 12.47 23.09 -16.79
N ARG A 270 12.27 23.25 -18.09
CA ARG A 270 13.36 23.19 -19.09
C ARG A 270 14.49 24.16 -18.74
N SER A 271 14.17 25.33 -18.23
CA SER A 271 15.15 26.35 -17.79
C SER A 271 16.04 25.89 -16.63
N ARG A 272 15.59 24.93 -15.81
CA ARG A 272 16.31 24.41 -14.65
C ARG A 272 16.69 22.92 -14.79
N LEU A 273 16.42 22.29 -15.95
CA LEU A 273 16.60 20.84 -16.13
C LEU A 273 18.03 20.37 -15.79
N ALA A 274 19.04 21.12 -16.25
CA ALA A 274 20.44 20.79 -15.98
C ALA A 274 20.77 20.93 -14.48
N GLU A 275 20.27 21.98 -13.82
CA GLU A 275 20.46 22.21 -12.39
C GLU A 275 19.79 21.08 -11.56
N VAL A 276 18.56 20.70 -11.90
CA VAL A 276 17.84 19.59 -11.24
C VAL A 276 18.56 18.27 -11.45
N ARG A 277 18.99 17.98 -12.68
CA ARG A 277 19.78 16.78 -12.97
C ARG A 277 21.04 16.70 -12.10
N ASP A 278 21.82 17.78 -12.08
CA ASP A 278 23.11 17.80 -11.39
C ASP A 278 22.91 17.70 -9.87
N ALA A 279 21.89 18.36 -9.31
CA ALA A 279 21.52 18.25 -7.91
C ALA A 279 21.04 16.83 -7.55
N TYR A 280 20.25 16.20 -8.43
CA TYR A 280 19.75 14.84 -8.25
C TYR A 280 20.89 13.79 -8.30
N LEU A 281 21.82 13.93 -9.25
CA LEU A 281 23.01 13.08 -9.35
C LEU A 281 23.89 13.21 -8.11
N ALA A 282 24.15 14.45 -7.65
CA ALA A 282 24.94 14.69 -6.45
C ALA A 282 24.27 14.12 -5.18
N ALA A 283 22.94 14.17 -5.08
CA ALA A 283 22.22 13.54 -4.00
C ALA A 283 22.30 12.01 -4.07
N ALA A 284 22.13 11.43 -5.27
CA ALA A 284 22.22 10.00 -5.47
C ALA A 284 23.60 9.44 -5.03
N GLU A 285 24.68 10.11 -5.35
CA GLU A 285 26.03 9.74 -4.89
C GLU A 285 26.18 9.78 -3.36
N ARG A 286 25.43 10.65 -2.68
CA ARG A 286 25.48 10.74 -1.20
C ARG A 286 24.67 9.65 -0.52
N VAL A 287 23.46 9.33 -1.05
CA VAL A 287 22.48 8.55 -0.31
C VAL A 287 22.26 7.13 -0.82
N LEU A 288 22.66 6.82 -2.08
CA LEU A 288 22.44 5.49 -2.64
C LEU A 288 23.69 4.60 -2.46
N VAL A 289 23.50 3.52 -1.74
CA VAL A 289 24.50 2.45 -1.58
C VAL A 289 23.83 1.12 -1.89
N LEU A 290 24.12 0.56 -3.06
CA LEU A 290 23.65 -0.76 -3.47
C LEU A 290 24.52 -1.82 -2.78
N GLY A 291 23.90 -2.62 -1.91
CA GLY A 291 24.63 -3.55 -1.06
C GLY A 291 23.78 -4.73 -0.59
N ASP A 292 24.42 -5.62 0.19
CA ASP A 292 23.69 -6.66 0.90
C ASP A 292 22.72 -6.01 1.90
N PRO A 293 21.45 -6.45 1.95
CA PRO A 293 20.45 -5.87 2.83
C PRO A 293 20.79 -5.88 4.32
N LEU A 294 21.65 -6.80 4.76
CA LEU A 294 22.07 -6.93 6.15
C LEU A 294 23.29 -6.08 6.50
N ASP A 295 23.99 -5.53 5.50
CA ASP A 295 25.17 -4.70 5.73
C ASP A 295 24.77 -3.29 6.18
N GLU A 296 25.50 -2.77 7.15
CA GLU A 296 25.34 -1.41 7.64
C GLU A 296 25.61 -0.38 6.53
N GLY A 297 24.74 0.60 6.38
CA GLY A 297 24.85 1.65 5.38
C GLY A 297 24.33 1.27 4.00
N THR A 298 23.84 0.05 3.77
CA THR A 298 23.08 -0.28 2.57
C THR A 298 21.75 0.47 2.55
N THR A 299 21.49 1.19 1.48
CA THR A 299 20.22 1.93 1.28
C THR A 299 19.37 1.36 0.15
N VAL A 300 19.97 0.60 -0.77
CA VAL A 300 19.31 -0.09 -1.87
C VAL A 300 19.74 -1.56 -1.87
N GLY A 301 18.81 -2.47 -1.74
CA GLY A 301 19.03 -3.90 -1.87
C GLY A 301 18.71 -4.41 -3.29
N PRO A 302 18.68 -5.74 -3.49
CA PRO A 302 18.26 -6.34 -4.76
C PRO A 302 16.76 -6.13 -4.99
N VAL A 303 16.32 -6.35 -6.22
CA VAL A 303 14.90 -6.54 -6.52
C VAL A 303 14.47 -7.97 -6.15
N ILE A 304 13.16 -8.19 -6.04
CA ILE A 304 12.57 -9.39 -5.42
C ILE A 304 12.82 -10.70 -6.19
N SER A 305 13.04 -10.64 -7.51
CA SER A 305 13.16 -11.82 -8.37
C SER A 305 13.95 -11.53 -9.64
N ALA A 306 14.36 -12.61 -10.34
CA ALA A 306 14.99 -12.53 -11.65
C ALA A 306 14.10 -11.80 -12.68
N ASP A 307 12.82 -12.17 -12.76
CA ASP A 307 11.86 -11.54 -13.67
C ASP A 307 11.76 -10.03 -13.47
N ALA A 308 11.78 -9.58 -12.21
CA ALA A 308 11.79 -8.16 -11.88
C ALA A 308 13.08 -7.49 -12.35
N ALA A 309 14.23 -8.13 -12.11
CA ALA A 309 15.53 -7.63 -12.57
C ALA A 309 15.61 -7.50 -14.08
N ASP A 310 15.19 -8.53 -14.79
CA ASP A 310 15.22 -8.57 -16.25
C ASP A 310 14.29 -7.54 -16.88
N ARG A 311 13.08 -7.39 -16.31
CA ARG A 311 12.13 -6.36 -16.74
C ARG A 311 12.70 -4.94 -16.59
N ILE A 312 13.35 -4.63 -15.46
CA ILE A 312 13.94 -3.31 -15.24
C ILE A 312 15.12 -3.05 -16.16
N ARG A 313 16.01 -4.04 -16.34
CA ARG A 313 17.12 -3.93 -17.30
C ARG A 313 16.61 -3.69 -18.72
N ALA A 314 15.53 -4.39 -19.14
CA ALA A 314 14.90 -4.20 -20.43
C ALA A 314 14.29 -2.79 -20.61
N LEU A 315 13.68 -2.21 -19.56
CA LEU A 315 13.19 -0.83 -19.61
C LEU A 315 14.33 0.18 -19.78
N ILE A 316 15.45 -0.01 -19.09
CA ILE A 316 16.62 0.86 -19.19
C ILE A 316 17.27 0.72 -20.59
N SER A 317 17.60 -0.50 -21.01
CA SER A 317 18.25 -0.75 -22.31
C SER A 317 17.38 -0.31 -23.48
N GLY A 318 16.07 -0.60 -23.43
CA GLY A 318 15.12 -0.16 -24.45
C GLY A 318 14.96 1.36 -24.55
N SER A 319 15.20 2.09 -23.44
CA SER A 319 15.26 3.55 -23.47
C SER A 319 16.51 4.06 -24.19
N VAL A 320 17.66 3.46 -23.92
CA VAL A 320 18.93 3.79 -24.58
C VAL A 320 18.88 3.47 -26.08
N GLU A 321 18.34 2.32 -26.46
CA GLU A 321 18.16 1.92 -27.87
C GLU A 321 17.28 2.90 -28.67
N ARG A 322 16.37 3.61 -27.99
CA ARG A 322 15.53 4.66 -28.58
C ARG A 322 16.16 6.06 -28.55
N GLY A 323 17.42 6.17 -28.15
CA GLY A 323 18.18 7.42 -28.14
C GLY A 323 18.18 8.15 -26.79
N GLY A 324 17.59 7.56 -25.76
CA GLY A 324 17.66 8.08 -24.39
C GLY A 324 19.05 7.89 -23.78
N THR A 325 19.29 8.60 -22.70
CA THR A 325 20.51 8.53 -21.89
C THR A 325 20.21 7.91 -20.53
N ALA A 326 20.94 6.87 -20.14
CA ALA A 326 20.84 6.28 -18.80
C ALA A 326 22.13 6.53 -18.02
N VAL A 327 22.01 7.04 -16.80
CA VAL A 327 23.11 7.27 -15.86
C VAL A 327 22.90 6.37 -14.65
N GLU A 328 23.86 5.48 -14.40
CA GLU A 328 23.86 4.64 -13.19
C GLU A 328 24.21 5.49 -11.96
N LEU A 329 23.56 5.22 -10.84
CA LEU A 329 23.56 6.05 -9.65
C LEU A 329 24.13 5.32 -8.44
N GLY A 330 24.78 6.07 -7.56
CA GLY A 330 25.21 5.63 -6.23
C GLY A 330 26.38 4.67 -6.22
N ALA A 331 26.83 4.35 -5.02
CA ALA A 331 27.96 3.43 -4.78
C ALA A 331 27.49 1.96 -4.83
N VAL A 332 28.35 1.06 -5.29
CA VAL A 332 28.12 -0.38 -5.31
C VAL A 332 29.06 -1.06 -4.33
N ARG A 333 28.50 -1.79 -3.36
CA ARG A 333 29.23 -2.62 -2.40
C ARG A 333 28.89 -4.11 -2.52
N ALA A 334 27.83 -4.45 -3.27
CA ALA A 334 27.41 -5.84 -3.48
C ALA A 334 28.22 -6.54 -4.57
N GLU A 335 28.35 -7.87 -4.44
CA GLU A 335 28.72 -8.76 -5.55
C GLU A 335 27.46 -9.01 -6.38
N LEU A 336 27.30 -8.24 -7.46
CA LEU A 336 26.02 -8.15 -8.22
C LEU A 336 25.55 -9.50 -8.77
N GLU A 337 26.48 -10.41 -9.06
CA GLU A 337 26.22 -11.75 -9.64
C GLU A 337 25.60 -12.72 -8.62
N ARG A 338 25.67 -12.43 -7.33
CA ARG A 338 25.15 -13.31 -6.27
C ARG A 338 23.67 -13.17 -6.05
N GLY A 339 23.03 -12.10 -6.56
CA GLY A 339 21.64 -11.79 -6.31
C GLY A 339 20.94 -11.09 -7.46
N HIS A 340 19.70 -10.72 -7.25
CA HIS A 340 18.88 -9.98 -8.21
C HIS A 340 19.17 -8.48 -8.14
N PHE A 341 20.43 -8.08 -8.13
CA PHE A 341 20.81 -6.68 -8.07
C PHE A 341 20.62 -5.98 -9.42
N VAL A 342 20.03 -4.80 -9.38
CA VAL A 342 19.94 -3.87 -10.50
C VAL A 342 20.47 -2.52 -10.04
N ARG A 343 21.42 -1.93 -10.75
CA ARG A 343 21.93 -0.60 -10.40
C ARG A 343 20.84 0.45 -10.58
N PRO A 344 20.65 1.34 -9.58
CA PRO A 344 19.74 2.48 -9.75
C PRO A 344 20.14 3.31 -10.96
N ALA A 345 19.16 3.80 -11.72
CA ALA A 345 19.43 4.59 -12.92
C ALA A 345 18.49 5.79 -13.05
N LEU A 346 19.07 6.93 -13.45
CA LEU A 346 18.34 8.08 -13.97
C LEU A 346 18.31 8.00 -15.50
N VAL A 347 17.12 8.05 -16.09
CA VAL A 347 16.93 7.96 -17.55
C VAL A 347 16.45 9.32 -18.06
N MET A 348 17.09 9.83 -19.11
CA MET A 348 16.84 11.14 -19.68
C MET A 348 16.67 11.04 -21.21
N ASP A 349 16.26 12.13 -21.83
CA ASP A 349 16.11 12.25 -23.28
C ASP A 349 15.12 11.22 -23.87
N VAL A 350 14.06 10.93 -23.12
CA VAL A 350 12.99 10.01 -23.50
C VAL A 350 11.67 10.74 -23.70
N ALA A 351 10.86 10.25 -24.62
CA ALA A 351 9.51 10.76 -24.87
C ALA A 351 8.50 10.19 -23.86
N ASP A 352 7.35 10.84 -23.73
CA ASP A 352 6.29 10.44 -22.78
C ASP A 352 5.69 9.06 -23.07
N ASP A 353 5.72 8.61 -24.32
CA ASP A 353 5.26 7.30 -24.76
C ASP A 353 6.32 6.18 -24.62
N ALA A 354 7.55 6.54 -24.20
CA ALA A 354 8.55 5.53 -23.89
C ALA A 354 8.10 4.63 -22.74
N PRO A 355 8.29 3.30 -22.80
CA PRO A 355 7.83 2.38 -21.75
C PRO A 355 8.29 2.75 -20.35
N ILE A 356 9.50 3.31 -20.20
CA ILE A 356 10.03 3.77 -18.90
C ILE A 356 9.20 4.93 -18.29
N VAL A 357 8.46 5.69 -19.11
CA VAL A 357 7.60 6.80 -18.68
C VAL A 357 6.14 6.35 -18.61
N ALA A 358 5.67 5.62 -19.63
CA ALA A 358 4.26 5.26 -19.77
C ALA A 358 3.83 4.11 -18.84
N GLU A 359 4.75 3.21 -18.48
CA GLU A 359 4.48 2.04 -17.65
C GLU A 359 5.04 2.22 -16.23
N GLU A 360 4.39 1.59 -15.25
CA GLU A 360 4.93 1.50 -13.89
C GLU A 360 6.23 0.68 -13.89
N GLN A 361 7.37 1.29 -13.54
CA GLN A 361 8.67 0.61 -13.54
C GLN A 361 8.74 -0.43 -12.42
N PHE A 362 8.25 -0.09 -11.23
CA PHE A 362 8.31 -0.89 -10.00
C PHE A 362 9.72 -1.46 -9.74
N GLY A 363 10.71 -0.60 -9.86
CA GLY A 363 12.13 -0.94 -9.75
C GLY A 363 13.03 0.29 -9.79
N PRO A 364 14.35 0.12 -9.69
CA PRO A 364 15.29 1.21 -9.47
C PRO A 364 15.67 1.95 -10.77
N ALA A 365 14.67 2.45 -11.50
CA ALA A 365 14.88 3.29 -12.67
C ALA A 365 13.83 4.41 -12.70
N VAL A 366 14.27 5.65 -12.92
CA VAL A 366 13.39 6.81 -12.91
C VAL A 366 13.69 7.74 -14.11
N PRO A 367 12.71 8.14 -14.92
CA PRO A 367 12.88 9.13 -15.97
C PRO A 367 12.83 10.55 -15.42
N LEU A 368 13.70 11.44 -15.94
CA LEU A 368 13.69 12.88 -15.77
C LEU A 368 13.29 13.57 -17.07
N LEU A 369 12.22 14.33 -17.04
CA LEU A 369 11.53 14.93 -18.17
C LEU A 369 11.50 16.45 -18.04
N ALA A 370 11.73 17.18 -19.13
CA ALA A 370 11.56 18.62 -19.17
C ALA A 370 10.11 19.00 -19.43
N TYR A 371 9.67 20.15 -18.90
CA TYR A 371 8.42 20.80 -19.30
C TYR A 371 8.65 22.30 -19.51
N ASP A 372 7.75 22.94 -20.26
CA ASP A 372 7.87 24.35 -20.64
C ASP A 372 6.88 25.24 -19.87
N ASP A 373 5.69 24.76 -19.56
CA ASP A 373 4.70 25.46 -18.73
C ASP A 373 3.91 24.56 -17.78
N GLU A 374 3.24 25.18 -16.79
CA GLU A 374 2.54 24.47 -15.73
C GLU A 374 1.28 23.71 -16.22
N ASP A 375 0.58 24.20 -17.25
CA ASP A 375 -0.60 23.54 -17.79
C ASP A 375 -0.20 22.28 -18.58
N GLU A 376 0.90 22.37 -19.35
CA GLU A 376 1.50 21.25 -20.04
C GLU A 376 1.89 20.13 -19.06
N VAL A 377 2.64 20.48 -18.01
CA VAL A 377 3.12 19.42 -17.09
C VAL A 377 1.99 18.78 -16.29
N VAL A 378 0.95 19.54 -15.94
CA VAL A 378 -0.25 18.96 -15.30
C VAL A 378 -0.97 18.01 -16.24
N ALA A 379 -1.13 18.37 -17.51
CA ALA A 379 -1.74 17.49 -18.49
C ALA A 379 -0.94 16.18 -18.66
N ARG A 380 0.40 16.27 -18.74
CA ARG A 380 1.30 15.12 -18.83
C ARG A 380 1.33 14.27 -17.55
N ALA A 381 1.34 14.91 -16.38
CA ALA A 381 1.28 14.24 -15.09
C ALA A 381 -0.01 13.44 -14.92
N ASN A 382 -1.12 14.01 -15.37
CA ASN A 382 -2.45 13.39 -15.31
C ASN A 382 -2.73 12.43 -16.48
N ALA A 383 -1.88 12.39 -17.50
CA ALA A 383 -2.02 11.44 -18.58
C ALA A 383 -1.84 10.00 -18.07
N GLY A 384 -2.53 9.07 -18.67
CA GLY A 384 -2.47 7.66 -18.31
C GLY A 384 -3.57 7.22 -17.34
N ASP A 385 -3.59 5.91 -17.13
CA ASP A 385 -4.68 5.20 -16.46
C ASP A 385 -4.52 5.10 -14.94
N LEU A 386 -3.35 5.44 -14.41
CA LEU A 386 -3.02 5.33 -12.99
C LEU A 386 -3.09 6.69 -12.30
N GLY A 387 -3.50 6.71 -11.03
CA GLY A 387 -3.61 7.90 -10.21
C GLY A 387 -3.55 7.53 -8.73
N LEU A 388 -2.41 6.92 -8.29
CA LEU A 388 -2.23 6.55 -6.89
C LEU A 388 -1.73 7.76 -6.09
N GLY A 389 -0.54 8.24 -6.40
CA GLY A 389 0.06 9.40 -5.78
C GLY A 389 0.60 10.41 -6.78
N ALA A 390 0.96 11.58 -6.27
CA ALA A 390 1.68 12.64 -6.98
C ALA A 390 2.45 13.49 -5.97
N SER A 391 3.44 14.26 -6.40
CA SER A 391 4.01 15.30 -5.56
C SER A 391 4.37 16.57 -6.34
N VAL A 392 4.34 17.70 -5.62
CA VAL A 392 4.80 18.99 -6.09
C VAL A 392 5.84 19.55 -5.14
N TRP A 393 6.86 20.17 -5.70
CA TRP A 393 8.00 20.72 -4.98
C TRP A 393 8.17 22.20 -5.31
N SER A 394 8.09 23.05 -4.29
CA SER A 394 8.15 24.51 -4.38
C SER A 394 8.67 25.08 -3.07
N ALA A 395 9.41 26.18 -3.11
CA ALA A 395 9.78 26.94 -1.91
C ALA A 395 8.56 27.65 -1.29
N ASP A 396 7.54 27.96 -2.10
CA ASP A 396 6.26 28.52 -1.67
C ASP A 396 5.24 27.38 -1.42
N GLU A 397 4.96 27.10 -0.14
CA GLU A 397 4.04 26.04 0.26
C GLU A 397 2.60 26.31 -0.21
N ASP A 398 2.12 27.55 -0.17
CA ASP A 398 0.76 27.88 -0.61
C ASP A 398 0.60 27.66 -2.12
N ARG A 399 1.62 28.03 -2.91
CA ARG A 399 1.70 27.73 -4.34
C ARG A 399 1.69 26.21 -4.58
N ALA A 400 2.48 25.47 -3.81
CA ALA A 400 2.52 24.02 -3.92
C ALA A 400 1.15 23.39 -3.62
N PHE A 401 0.44 23.81 -2.57
CA PHE A 401 -0.92 23.34 -2.28
C PHE A 401 -1.93 23.71 -3.37
N ALA A 402 -1.83 24.92 -3.94
CA ALA A 402 -2.68 25.34 -5.05
C ALA A 402 -2.43 24.47 -6.30
N PHE A 403 -1.17 24.19 -6.61
CA PHE A 403 -0.76 23.34 -7.73
C PHE A 403 -1.18 21.89 -7.52
N ALA A 404 -1.01 21.34 -6.31
CA ALA A 404 -1.37 19.97 -5.94
C ALA A 404 -2.83 19.62 -6.22
N ARG A 405 -3.75 20.59 -6.12
CA ARG A 405 -5.19 20.40 -6.42
C ARG A 405 -5.48 20.10 -7.88
N ARG A 406 -4.50 20.25 -8.78
CA ARG A 406 -4.64 20.01 -10.22
C ARG A 406 -4.34 18.56 -10.61
N PHE A 407 -3.82 17.74 -9.67
CA PHE A 407 -3.49 16.35 -9.95
C PHE A 407 -4.68 15.40 -9.82
N ASP A 408 -4.80 14.48 -10.76
CA ASP A 408 -5.72 13.33 -10.72
C ASP A 408 -5.07 12.17 -9.95
N ALA A 409 -4.76 12.38 -8.68
CA ALA A 409 -4.15 11.39 -7.80
C ALA A 409 -4.97 11.25 -6.50
N GLY A 410 -4.96 10.06 -5.93
CA GLY A 410 -5.66 9.82 -4.68
C GLY A 410 -4.95 10.40 -3.47
N PHE A 411 -3.63 10.59 -3.54
CA PHE A 411 -2.81 11.23 -2.50
C PHE A 411 -1.75 12.14 -3.15
N THR A 412 -1.70 13.38 -2.73
CA THR A 412 -0.70 14.33 -3.24
C THR A 412 0.18 14.84 -2.10
N PHE A 413 1.49 14.73 -2.29
CA PHE A 413 2.50 15.20 -1.36
C PHE A 413 3.00 16.61 -1.74
N VAL A 414 3.46 17.37 -0.75
CA VAL A 414 4.12 18.66 -0.93
C VAL A 414 5.51 18.59 -0.32
N ASN A 415 6.54 18.90 -1.11
CA ASN A 415 7.96 18.90 -0.72
C ASN A 415 8.46 17.58 -0.09
N THR A 416 7.77 16.51 -0.36
CA THR A 416 8.11 15.13 0.03
C THR A 416 7.41 14.15 -0.92
N HIS A 417 7.72 12.87 -0.80
CA HIS A 417 7.02 11.81 -1.53
C HIS A 417 7.24 10.47 -0.82
N ASN A 418 6.40 9.45 -1.12
CA ASN A 418 6.53 8.10 -0.61
C ASN A 418 6.42 8.06 0.95
N ARG A 419 7.12 7.16 1.60
CA ARG A 419 7.00 6.85 3.04
C ARG A 419 7.19 8.06 3.95
N THR A 420 8.05 9.00 3.58
CA THR A 420 8.33 10.19 4.39
C THR A 420 7.16 11.18 4.45
N GLY A 421 6.22 11.09 3.50
CA GLY A 421 5.02 11.93 3.45
C GLY A 421 3.75 11.29 4.01
N MET A 422 3.80 10.03 4.47
CA MET A 422 2.61 9.34 4.94
C MET A 422 2.09 9.89 6.27
N ALA A 423 0.77 10.13 6.32
CA ALA A 423 0.08 10.58 7.51
C ALA A 423 -1.00 9.56 7.90
N LEU A 424 -0.91 8.96 9.11
CA LEU A 424 -1.86 7.94 9.58
C LEU A 424 -3.32 8.42 9.54
N ARG A 425 -3.55 9.72 9.71
CA ARG A 425 -4.89 10.35 9.72
C ARG A 425 -5.48 10.64 8.34
N ALA A 426 -4.66 10.57 7.28
CA ALA A 426 -5.11 10.89 5.94
C ALA A 426 -5.52 9.61 5.19
N PRO A 427 -6.71 9.56 4.58
CA PRO A 427 -7.10 8.41 3.76
C PRO A 427 -6.15 8.30 2.56
N PHE A 428 -5.65 7.10 2.33
CA PHE A 428 -4.77 6.77 1.21
C PHE A 428 -5.50 5.81 0.27
N GLY A 429 -5.36 6.01 -1.02
CA GLY A 429 -5.90 5.11 -2.05
C GLY A 429 -5.95 5.78 -3.39
N GLY A 430 -5.97 4.96 -4.44
CA GLY A 430 -5.92 5.43 -5.82
C GLY A 430 -7.26 5.99 -6.33
N VAL A 431 -7.14 6.76 -7.42
CA VAL A 431 -8.21 7.08 -8.36
C VAL A 431 -7.91 6.40 -9.71
N LYS A 432 -8.75 6.57 -10.71
CA LYS A 432 -8.60 5.92 -12.02
C LYS A 432 -8.45 4.39 -11.85
N ARG A 433 -7.46 3.78 -12.50
CA ARG A 433 -7.18 2.33 -12.42
C ARG A 433 -6.20 1.94 -11.30
N SER A 434 -5.82 2.88 -10.44
CA SER A 434 -5.02 2.57 -9.25
C SER A 434 -5.84 1.95 -8.11
N GLY A 435 -7.15 1.83 -8.28
CA GLY A 435 -8.02 1.09 -7.37
C GLY A 435 -9.20 1.89 -6.86
N HIS A 436 -9.86 1.34 -5.84
CA HIS A 436 -10.99 1.98 -5.16
C HIS A 436 -11.08 1.51 -3.70
N GLY A 437 -11.73 2.31 -2.86
CA GLY A 437 -11.66 2.22 -1.41
C GLY A 437 -10.52 3.04 -0.86
N ARG A 438 -10.35 3.03 0.45
CA ARG A 438 -9.28 3.75 1.14
C ARG A 438 -8.64 2.90 2.24
N GLU A 439 -7.35 3.08 2.42
CA GLU A 439 -6.60 2.63 3.59
C GLU A 439 -6.20 3.87 4.41
N TYR A 440 -5.68 3.70 5.62
CA TYR A 440 -5.41 4.80 6.55
C TYR A 440 -6.64 5.67 6.84
N GLY A 441 -6.48 6.66 7.67
CA GLY A 441 -7.60 7.52 8.06
C GLY A 441 -8.74 6.77 8.77
N VAL A 442 -9.73 7.50 9.22
CA VAL A 442 -10.98 6.92 9.71
C VAL A 442 -11.74 6.24 8.55
N GLU A 443 -11.58 6.76 7.36
CA GLU A 443 -12.15 6.21 6.13
C GLU A 443 -11.67 4.77 5.89
N GLY A 444 -10.37 4.50 6.08
CA GLY A 444 -9.82 3.15 5.97
C GLY A 444 -10.34 2.18 7.03
N LEU A 445 -10.65 2.68 8.24
CA LEU A 445 -11.33 1.88 9.26
C LEU A 445 -12.76 1.53 8.83
N LEU A 446 -13.50 2.51 8.32
CA LEU A 446 -14.91 2.36 7.93
C LEU A 446 -15.10 1.48 6.69
N GLU A 447 -14.06 1.24 5.88
CA GLU A 447 -14.09 0.25 4.79
C GLU A 447 -14.39 -1.17 5.29
N TYR A 448 -14.18 -1.46 6.57
CA TYR A 448 -14.42 -2.77 7.18
C TYR A 448 -15.70 -2.81 8.02
N ALA A 449 -16.56 -1.78 7.92
CA ALA A 449 -17.82 -1.68 8.64
C ALA A 449 -18.96 -1.23 7.73
N GLN A 450 -20.11 -1.90 7.86
CA GLN A 450 -21.30 -1.59 7.07
C GLN A 450 -22.17 -0.57 7.82
N PRO A 451 -22.46 0.62 7.26
CA PRO A 451 -23.41 1.54 7.86
C PRO A 451 -24.82 0.94 7.80
N CYS A 452 -25.54 1.02 8.92
CA CYS A 452 -26.92 0.56 9.06
C CYS A 452 -27.75 1.63 9.76
N ALA A 453 -28.99 1.80 9.36
CA ALA A 453 -29.93 2.74 9.99
C ALA A 453 -31.07 2.00 10.66
N ILE A 454 -31.49 2.51 11.82
CA ILE A 454 -32.74 2.14 12.51
C ILE A 454 -33.52 3.44 12.67
N HIS A 455 -34.72 3.52 12.10
CA HIS A 455 -35.51 4.75 12.10
C HIS A 455 -36.94 4.50 12.56
N ALA A 456 -37.40 5.33 13.50
CA ALA A 456 -38.80 5.42 13.91
C ALA A 456 -39.33 6.82 13.57
N PRO A 457 -40.08 7.01 12.47
CA PRO A 457 -40.64 8.31 12.10
C PRO A 457 -41.57 8.85 13.19
N ALA A 458 -41.52 10.14 13.45
CA ALA A 458 -42.35 10.78 14.48
C ALA A 458 -43.87 10.53 14.30
N ALA A 459 -44.30 10.48 13.05
CA ALA A 459 -45.75 10.24 12.70
C ALA A 459 -46.30 8.87 13.13
N PHE A 460 -45.41 7.88 13.42
CA PHE A 460 -45.77 6.52 13.81
C PHE A 460 -45.37 6.15 15.23
N ARG A 461 -44.97 7.13 16.06
CA ARG A 461 -44.68 6.89 17.47
C ARG A 461 -45.97 6.62 18.28
N ALA A 462 -45.92 5.66 19.18
CA ALA A 462 -47.01 5.36 20.11
C ALA A 462 -47.38 6.63 20.92
N GLY A 463 -48.59 7.16 20.76
CA GLY A 463 -49.08 8.39 21.37
C GLY A 463 -49.10 9.64 20.48
N GLY A 464 -48.57 9.55 19.25
CA GLY A 464 -48.70 10.60 18.23
C GLY A 464 -50.05 10.47 17.51
N GLY A 465 -50.92 11.47 17.68
CA GLY A 465 -52.23 11.47 17.05
C GLY A 465 -52.14 11.51 15.53
N GLY A 466 -52.86 10.58 14.90
CA GLY A 466 -53.44 10.65 13.60
C GLY A 466 -52.54 10.89 12.38
N MET A 467 -52.60 9.97 11.40
CA MET A 467 -52.01 10.13 10.08
C MET A 467 -52.45 11.45 9.40
N GLY A 468 -51.59 12.44 9.38
CA GLY A 468 -51.62 13.50 8.39
C GLY A 468 -51.07 12.94 7.07
N ALA A 469 -51.91 12.74 6.11
CA ALA A 469 -51.47 12.42 4.77
C ALA A 469 -50.66 13.59 4.19
N GLY A 470 -49.39 13.37 3.91
CA GLY A 470 -48.56 14.27 3.12
C GLY A 470 -47.44 14.96 3.86
N ALA A 471 -46.27 14.41 3.76
CA ALA A 471 -45.01 15.14 3.52
C ALA A 471 -43.90 14.14 3.22
N TYR A 472 -43.68 13.84 1.95
CA TYR A 472 -42.33 13.57 1.50
C TYR A 472 -41.61 14.94 1.50
N PRO A 473 -40.51 15.15 2.24
CA PRO A 473 -39.70 16.35 2.05
C PRO A 473 -39.15 16.34 0.64
N SER A 474 -39.36 17.43 -0.07
CA SER A 474 -38.79 17.74 -1.38
C SER A 474 -37.28 17.82 -1.34
#